data_b9d2b51a052be44e1f0ea4baba24fa21
#
_entry.id   b9d2b51a052be44e1f0ea4baba24fa21
#
_cell.length_a   1.000
_cell.length_b   1.000
_cell.length_c   1.000
_cell.angle_alpha   90.00
_cell.angle_beta   90.00
_cell.angle_gamma   90.00
#
_symmetry.space_group_name_H-M   'P 1'
#
loop_
_entity.id
_entity.type
_entity.pdbx_description
1 polymer ?
#
loop_
_entity_poly.entity_id
_entity_poly.type
_entity_poly.pdbx_seq_one_letter_code
_entity_poly.pdbx_strand_id
1 'polypeptide(L)'
;MLAPIGLVFGALYLTYFVLQYIQRLYQQRKFAKARQCLPPREGAAGLFGITPFIRLAKAVREKRWVEYIADQYSINGTTFSQAILGQRLISTIDPKNVKAILATQFNDFSLGTRHREFYPLLGDGIFTLDGAGWSHARGLLRPQFTRDQVADLDLMNGHVSRLIELVPKDRSTFDIQRLFFLLTIDSATHFLFGESVNSMGSGVLEKSAVGGAQGFAEAFNTAQDYLASRSRAMNFYWMVNPKEFKDATARVHEVVDHYVRLAIESKNHPERKEAGRYIFAEALAADNDDPKVLRDNMLNILLAGRDTTASLLSSTFFFLARSPKVWNRLRETIINEFGDSQNPKGEITHTKLKDIPYLRYVLNEVLRLMPPVPLNFRTATKDTSLPVGGGPDGRSPVFVPKGTTVTYSVYAMHRRPDFYGPDPNEFRPERWEGNGRHGWDYLPFNGGPRICLGQQYALTEASYTLVKLLQHFDTLENADPTLLRPVIQSNLTMSHETGVNIRLYRAGTT
;
A
#
# COMPACT_ATOMS: atom_id res chain seq x y z
N MET A 1 -22.95 -48.18 -31.70
CA MET A 1 -24.04 -47.19 -31.66
C MET A 1 -23.80 -45.99 -30.68
N LEU A 2 -22.92 -46.08 -29.71
CA LEU A 2 -22.66 -44.95 -28.76
C LEU A 2 -21.80 -43.81 -29.36
N ALA A 3 -20.87 -44.11 -30.27
CA ALA A 3 -19.96 -43.11 -30.86
C ALA A 3 -20.67 -41.99 -31.67
N PRO A 4 -21.65 -42.25 -32.54
CA PRO A 4 -22.34 -41.18 -33.26
C PRO A 4 -23.21 -40.29 -32.36
N ILE A 5 -23.74 -40.83 -31.25
CA ILE A 5 -24.54 -40.07 -30.31
C ILE A 5 -23.64 -39.06 -29.57
N GLY A 6 -22.46 -39.46 -29.14
CA GLY A 6 -21.47 -38.56 -28.50
C GLY A 6 -21.01 -37.42 -29.41
N LEU A 7 -20.83 -37.69 -30.70
CA LEU A 7 -20.48 -36.65 -31.68
C LEU A 7 -21.60 -35.62 -31.89
N VAL A 8 -22.86 -36.07 -31.90
CA VAL A 8 -24.03 -35.19 -32.01
C VAL A 8 -24.16 -34.29 -30.78
N PHE A 9 -24.04 -34.85 -29.58
CA PHE A 9 -24.05 -34.04 -28.36
C PHE A 9 -22.86 -33.06 -28.31
N GLY A 10 -21.68 -33.48 -28.71
CA GLY A 10 -20.50 -32.60 -28.81
C GLY A 10 -20.73 -31.44 -29.80
N ALA A 11 -21.31 -31.73 -30.97
CA ALA A 11 -21.65 -30.71 -31.95
C ALA A 11 -22.72 -29.73 -31.46
N LEU A 12 -23.77 -30.21 -30.82
CA LEU A 12 -24.81 -29.38 -30.21
C LEU A 12 -24.25 -28.49 -29.10
N TYR A 13 -23.40 -29.03 -28.26
CA TYR A 13 -22.72 -28.30 -27.21
C TYR A 13 -21.83 -27.18 -27.78
N LEU A 14 -21.00 -27.51 -28.80
CA LEU A 14 -20.15 -26.53 -29.46
C LEU A 14 -20.98 -25.41 -30.11
N THR A 15 -22.07 -25.80 -30.84
CA THR A 15 -23.00 -24.87 -31.50
C THR A 15 -23.62 -23.93 -30.46
N TYR A 16 -24.07 -24.44 -29.30
CA TYR A 16 -24.62 -23.66 -28.22
C TYR A 16 -23.60 -22.62 -27.71
N PHE A 17 -22.35 -23.02 -27.47
CA PHE A 17 -21.30 -22.09 -27.03
C PHE A 17 -20.98 -21.03 -28.11
N VAL A 18 -20.93 -21.41 -29.37
CA VAL A 18 -20.71 -20.46 -30.46
C VAL A 18 -21.84 -19.44 -30.55
N LEU A 19 -23.10 -19.88 -30.45
CA LEU A 19 -24.25 -18.98 -30.43
C LEU A 19 -24.25 -18.04 -29.24
N GLN A 20 -23.97 -18.56 -28.05
CA GLN A 20 -23.79 -17.74 -26.84
C GLN A 20 -22.67 -16.69 -27.00
N TYR A 21 -21.54 -17.09 -27.57
CA TYR A 21 -20.43 -16.19 -27.85
C TYR A 21 -20.82 -15.09 -28.84
N ILE A 22 -21.49 -15.44 -29.94
CA ILE A 22 -21.98 -14.50 -30.97
C ILE A 22 -22.99 -13.52 -30.32
N GLN A 23 -23.94 -14.04 -29.54
CA GLN A 23 -24.93 -13.21 -28.84
C GLN A 23 -24.25 -12.23 -27.87
N ARG A 24 -23.26 -12.70 -27.14
CA ARG A 24 -22.46 -11.84 -26.24
C ARG A 24 -21.75 -10.74 -27.03
N LEU A 25 -21.06 -11.07 -28.12
CA LEU A 25 -20.40 -10.08 -28.97
C LEU A 25 -21.37 -9.03 -29.53
N TYR A 26 -22.56 -9.47 -29.94
CA TYR A 26 -23.61 -8.57 -30.42
C TYR A 26 -24.07 -7.60 -29.33
N GLN A 27 -24.33 -8.10 -28.10
CA GLN A 27 -24.72 -7.28 -26.96
C GLN A 27 -23.62 -6.29 -26.60
N GLN A 28 -22.36 -6.71 -26.58
CA GLN A 28 -21.21 -5.86 -26.30
C GLN A 28 -21.05 -4.74 -27.34
N ARG A 29 -21.22 -5.07 -28.63
CA ARG A 29 -21.20 -4.05 -29.70
C ARG A 29 -22.35 -3.07 -29.57
N LYS A 30 -23.56 -3.54 -29.25
CA LYS A 30 -24.72 -2.69 -28.98
C LYS A 30 -24.50 -1.74 -27.80
N PHE A 31 -23.94 -2.27 -26.70
CA PHE A 31 -23.59 -1.47 -25.53
C PHE A 31 -22.54 -0.40 -25.86
N ALA A 32 -21.45 -0.79 -26.53
CA ALA A 32 -20.38 0.11 -26.91
C ALA A 32 -20.88 1.24 -27.83
N LYS A 33 -21.74 0.89 -28.82
CA LYS A 33 -22.34 1.87 -29.72
C LYS A 33 -23.29 2.83 -29.00
N ALA A 34 -24.12 2.33 -28.09
CA ALA A 34 -25.06 3.15 -27.33
C ALA A 34 -24.36 4.18 -26.43
N ARG A 35 -23.15 3.87 -25.97
CA ARG A 35 -22.31 4.76 -25.14
C ARG A 35 -21.22 5.49 -25.92
N GLN A 36 -21.23 5.40 -27.24
CA GLN A 36 -20.23 6.03 -28.12
C GLN A 36 -18.79 5.64 -27.75
N CYS A 37 -18.59 4.41 -27.26
CA CYS A 37 -17.28 3.90 -26.89
C CYS A 37 -16.42 3.69 -28.13
N LEU A 38 -15.18 4.16 -28.07
CA LEU A 38 -14.15 3.88 -29.04
C LEU A 38 -13.03 3.04 -28.39
N PRO A 39 -12.28 2.24 -29.18
CA PRO A 39 -11.17 1.47 -28.63
C PRO A 39 -10.09 2.40 -28.07
N PRO A 40 -9.46 2.04 -26.94
CA PRO A 40 -8.28 2.75 -26.46
C PRO A 40 -7.09 2.45 -27.39
N ARG A 41 -6.03 3.26 -27.27
CA ARG A 41 -4.76 2.96 -27.96
C ARG A 41 -4.28 1.57 -27.58
N GLU A 42 -3.76 0.82 -28.53
CA GLU A 42 -3.15 -0.47 -28.26
C GLU A 42 -1.67 -0.29 -27.92
N GLY A 43 -1.24 -0.81 -26.78
CA GLY A 43 0.14 -0.88 -26.37
C GLY A 43 0.91 -1.98 -27.11
N ALA A 44 2.13 -2.25 -26.65
CA ALA A 44 3.00 -3.23 -27.31
C ALA A 44 2.27 -4.55 -27.61
N ALA A 45 2.20 -4.88 -28.87
CA ALA A 45 1.66 -6.14 -29.35
C ALA A 45 2.72 -7.25 -29.30
N GLY A 46 2.28 -8.48 -29.16
CA GLY A 46 3.10 -9.68 -29.26
C GLY A 46 2.18 -10.89 -29.25
N LEU A 47 2.61 -12.00 -29.85
CA LEU A 47 1.82 -13.21 -29.88
C LEU A 47 1.39 -13.60 -28.47
N PHE A 48 0.08 -13.63 -28.20
CA PHE A 48 -0.52 -13.90 -26.88
C PHE A 48 -0.01 -13.02 -25.73
N GLY A 49 0.63 -11.85 -26.00
CA GLY A 49 1.17 -10.97 -24.97
C GLY A 49 2.44 -11.49 -24.29
N ILE A 50 3.19 -12.38 -24.92
CA ILE A 50 4.45 -12.92 -24.41
C ILE A 50 5.53 -11.83 -24.36
N THR A 51 5.64 -11.01 -25.41
CA THR A 51 6.66 -9.92 -25.44
C THR A 51 6.50 -8.90 -24.31
N PRO A 52 5.30 -8.34 -24.03
CA PRO A 52 5.08 -7.49 -22.87
C PRO A 52 5.40 -8.20 -21.54
N PHE A 53 5.07 -9.48 -21.41
CA PHE A 53 5.40 -10.26 -20.23
C PHE A 53 6.92 -10.38 -20.00
N ILE A 54 7.68 -10.72 -21.06
CA ILE A 54 9.15 -10.82 -20.95
C ILE A 54 9.77 -9.47 -20.56
N ARG A 55 9.29 -8.36 -21.15
CA ARG A 55 9.76 -7.01 -20.80
C ARG A 55 9.45 -6.66 -19.35
N LEU A 56 8.24 -6.97 -18.88
CA LEU A 56 7.85 -6.79 -17.49
C LEU A 56 8.70 -7.64 -16.55
N ALA A 57 8.91 -8.92 -16.85
CA ALA A 57 9.75 -9.82 -16.06
C ALA A 57 11.21 -9.34 -15.99
N LYS A 58 11.74 -8.81 -17.10
CA LYS A 58 13.06 -8.16 -17.14
C LYS A 58 13.09 -6.95 -16.23
N ALA A 59 12.11 -6.04 -16.32
CA ALA A 59 12.03 -4.85 -15.49
C ALA A 59 11.90 -5.18 -13.98
N VAL A 60 11.16 -6.24 -13.63
CA VAL A 60 11.09 -6.75 -12.25
C VAL A 60 12.46 -7.23 -11.77
N ARG A 61 13.17 -8.02 -12.59
CA ARG A 61 14.51 -8.52 -12.25
C ARG A 61 15.53 -7.38 -12.09
N GLU A 62 15.41 -6.32 -12.91
CA GLU A 62 16.25 -5.13 -12.87
C GLU A 62 15.80 -4.12 -11.79
N LYS A 63 14.80 -4.44 -10.96
CA LYS A 63 14.25 -3.55 -9.92
C LYS A 63 13.73 -2.21 -10.47
N ARG A 64 13.22 -2.20 -11.71
CA ARG A 64 12.72 -1.01 -12.45
C ARG A 64 11.29 -1.16 -12.93
N TRP A 65 10.52 -2.07 -12.34
CA TRP A 65 9.19 -2.38 -12.87
C TRP A 65 8.20 -1.20 -12.70
N VAL A 66 8.34 -0.40 -11.65
CA VAL A 66 7.45 0.76 -11.39
C VAL A 66 7.70 1.84 -12.45
N GLU A 67 8.98 2.14 -12.72
CA GLU A 67 9.40 3.06 -13.78
C GLU A 67 9.01 2.51 -15.15
N TYR A 68 9.23 1.22 -15.40
CA TYR A 68 8.81 0.58 -16.64
C TYR A 68 7.30 0.76 -16.89
N ILE A 69 6.46 0.60 -15.86
CA ILE A 69 5.01 0.85 -15.99
C ILE A 69 4.74 2.34 -16.27
N ALA A 70 5.44 3.25 -15.61
CA ALA A 70 5.30 4.69 -15.86
C ALA A 70 5.70 5.06 -17.30
N ASP A 71 6.78 4.48 -17.82
CA ASP A 71 7.23 4.66 -19.19
C ASP A 71 6.19 4.20 -20.22
N GLN A 72 5.41 3.14 -19.91
CA GLN A 72 4.34 2.69 -20.81
C GLN A 72 3.27 3.77 -21.02
N TYR A 73 2.96 4.59 -20.01
CA TYR A 73 2.02 5.70 -20.17
C TYR A 73 2.59 6.85 -21.00
N SER A 74 3.90 7.10 -20.92
CA SER A 74 4.57 8.09 -21.77
C SER A 74 4.54 7.66 -23.26
N ILE A 75 4.65 6.37 -23.51
CA ILE A 75 4.67 5.79 -24.88
C ILE A 75 3.24 5.67 -25.45
N ASN A 76 2.31 5.14 -24.66
CA ASN A 76 0.98 4.72 -25.15
C ASN A 76 -0.14 5.71 -24.80
N GLY A 77 0.14 6.78 -24.05
CA GLY A 77 -0.86 7.73 -23.57
C GLY A 77 -1.47 7.37 -22.22
N THR A 78 -2.37 8.22 -21.73
CA THR A 78 -2.93 8.12 -20.36
C THR A 78 -3.86 6.93 -20.17
N THR A 79 -4.36 6.34 -21.26
CA THR A 79 -5.23 5.15 -21.24
C THR A 79 -4.94 4.30 -22.47
N PHE A 80 -4.60 3.05 -22.25
CA PHE A 80 -4.28 2.09 -23.34
C PHE A 80 -4.67 0.67 -22.96
N SER A 81 -4.78 -0.21 -23.95
CA SER A 81 -4.97 -1.65 -23.73
C SER A 81 -3.73 -2.42 -24.17
N GLN A 82 -3.45 -3.52 -23.47
CA GLN A 82 -2.40 -4.47 -23.85
C GLN A 82 -2.79 -5.90 -23.46
N ALA A 83 -2.20 -6.87 -24.13
CA ALA A 83 -2.32 -8.27 -23.74
C ALA A 83 -1.07 -8.68 -22.96
N ILE A 84 -1.25 -9.41 -21.85
CA ILE A 84 -0.17 -10.06 -21.09
C ILE A 84 -0.62 -11.50 -20.81
N LEU A 85 0.15 -12.49 -21.30
CA LEU A 85 -0.16 -13.92 -21.14
C LEU A 85 -1.61 -14.27 -21.52
N GLY A 86 -2.08 -13.74 -22.65
CA GLY A 86 -3.44 -13.97 -23.18
C GLY A 86 -4.53 -13.16 -22.46
N GLN A 87 -4.24 -12.44 -21.40
CA GLN A 87 -5.19 -11.56 -20.71
C GLN A 87 -5.14 -10.15 -21.27
N ARG A 88 -6.28 -9.61 -21.67
CA ARG A 88 -6.39 -8.20 -22.04
C ARG A 88 -6.56 -7.34 -20.78
N LEU A 89 -5.66 -6.38 -20.64
CA LEU A 89 -5.69 -5.39 -19.58
C LEU A 89 -5.95 -4.00 -20.18
N ILE A 90 -6.64 -3.14 -19.43
CA ILE A 90 -6.73 -1.72 -19.72
C ILE A 90 -5.96 -1.00 -18.63
N SER A 91 -5.01 -0.16 -19.02
CA SER A 91 -4.19 0.63 -18.09
C SER A 91 -4.56 2.09 -18.20
N THR A 92 -4.75 2.79 -17.06
CA THR A 92 -5.13 4.20 -17.06
C THR A 92 -4.44 4.97 -15.93
N ILE A 93 -4.10 6.24 -16.22
CA ILE A 93 -3.69 7.25 -15.24
C ILE A 93 -4.55 8.52 -15.38
N ASP A 94 -5.69 8.41 -16.04
CA ASP A 94 -6.62 9.52 -16.15
C ASP A 94 -7.48 9.61 -14.88
N PRO A 95 -7.52 10.77 -14.18
CA PRO A 95 -8.28 10.94 -12.95
C PRO A 95 -9.79 10.68 -13.11
N LYS A 96 -10.36 10.94 -14.30
CA LYS A 96 -11.78 10.67 -14.57
C LYS A 96 -12.05 9.16 -14.57
N ASN A 97 -11.16 8.39 -15.19
CA ASN A 97 -11.25 6.93 -15.22
C ASN A 97 -11.02 6.33 -13.83
N VAL A 98 -10.00 6.81 -13.10
CA VAL A 98 -9.71 6.37 -11.74
C VAL A 98 -10.90 6.67 -10.81
N LYS A 99 -11.51 7.86 -10.94
CA LYS A 99 -12.74 8.21 -10.21
C LYS A 99 -13.91 7.27 -10.58
N ALA A 100 -14.06 6.93 -11.85
CA ALA A 100 -15.10 5.99 -12.28
C ALA A 100 -14.91 4.63 -11.60
N ILE A 101 -13.74 4.05 -11.68
CA ILE A 101 -13.40 2.73 -11.12
C ILE A 101 -13.57 2.69 -9.60
N LEU A 102 -13.14 3.74 -8.89
CA LEU A 102 -13.05 3.75 -7.44
C LEU A 102 -14.29 4.31 -6.74
N ALA A 103 -15.11 5.11 -7.42
CA ALA A 103 -16.22 5.81 -6.79
C ALA A 103 -17.52 5.74 -7.60
N THR A 104 -17.60 6.42 -8.77
CA THR A 104 -18.89 6.62 -9.45
C THR A 104 -19.47 5.34 -10.08
N GLN A 105 -18.62 4.37 -10.41
CA GLN A 105 -18.98 3.05 -10.92
C GLN A 105 -18.44 1.93 -10.02
N PHE A 106 -18.27 2.19 -8.74
CA PHE A 106 -17.66 1.27 -7.77
C PHE A 106 -18.25 -0.14 -7.82
N ASN A 107 -19.59 -0.25 -7.96
CA ASN A 107 -20.31 -1.53 -8.00
C ASN A 107 -20.14 -2.29 -9.33
N ASP A 108 -19.54 -1.68 -10.35
CA ASP A 108 -19.24 -2.33 -11.63
C ASP A 108 -17.91 -3.09 -11.58
N PHE A 109 -17.16 -2.93 -10.49
CA PHE A 109 -15.81 -3.47 -10.34
C PHE A 109 -15.64 -4.24 -9.03
N SER A 110 -14.74 -5.23 -9.06
CA SER A 110 -14.32 -6.06 -7.93
C SER A 110 -12.80 -6.08 -7.79
N LEU A 111 -12.30 -6.76 -6.77
CA LEU A 111 -10.87 -7.03 -6.61
C LEU A 111 -10.35 -8.17 -7.53
N GLY A 112 -11.23 -8.79 -8.31
CA GLY A 112 -10.87 -9.87 -9.23
C GLY A 112 -10.33 -11.11 -8.53
N THR A 113 -9.12 -11.54 -8.89
CA THR A 113 -8.47 -12.75 -8.37
C THR A 113 -7.81 -12.54 -7.00
N ARG A 114 -7.74 -11.31 -6.49
CA ARG A 114 -6.99 -10.96 -5.27
C ARG A 114 -7.36 -11.81 -4.05
N HIS A 115 -8.63 -12.14 -3.87
CA HIS A 115 -9.03 -13.04 -2.79
C HIS A 115 -8.25 -14.36 -2.83
N ARG A 116 -8.23 -15.04 -4.00
CA ARG A 116 -7.53 -16.31 -4.17
C ARG A 116 -6.01 -16.19 -4.04
N GLU A 117 -5.46 -15.06 -4.46
CA GLU A 117 -4.02 -14.77 -4.38
C GLU A 117 -3.58 -14.58 -2.93
N PHE A 118 -4.36 -13.81 -2.12
CA PHE A 118 -3.95 -13.34 -0.80
C PHE A 118 -4.55 -14.15 0.35
N TYR A 119 -5.59 -14.93 0.11
CA TYR A 119 -6.29 -15.72 1.12
C TYR A 119 -5.38 -16.60 2.00
N PRO A 120 -4.33 -17.26 1.47
CA PRO A 120 -3.49 -18.11 2.31
C PRO A 120 -2.91 -17.40 3.53
N LEU A 121 -2.51 -16.13 3.39
CA LEU A 121 -1.98 -15.34 4.51
C LEU A 121 -3.07 -14.49 5.18
N LEU A 122 -3.87 -13.77 4.41
CA LEU A 122 -4.75 -12.72 4.92
C LEU A 122 -6.17 -13.18 5.23
N GLY A 123 -6.58 -14.38 4.77
CA GLY A 123 -7.94 -14.86 4.94
C GLY A 123 -8.99 -13.91 4.35
N ASP A 124 -10.11 -13.77 5.08
CA ASP A 124 -11.26 -12.95 4.72
C ASP A 124 -11.22 -11.58 5.41
N GLY A 125 -10.90 -10.51 4.66
CA GLY A 125 -10.74 -9.17 5.22
C GLY A 125 -10.89 -8.06 4.19
N ILE A 126 -10.57 -6.83 4.58
CA ILE A 126 -10.77 -5.63 3.75
C ILE A 126 -9.99 -5.63 2.44
N PHE A 127 -8.88 -6.38 2.35
CA PHE A 127 -8.05 -6.47 1.14
C PHE A 127 -8.44 -7.61 0.23
N THR A 128 -9.22 -8.57 0.70
CA THR A 128 -9.53 -9.80 -0.01
C THR A 128 -11.01 -9.89 -0.41
N LEU A 129 -11.91 -9.36 0.40
CA LEU A 129 -13.36 -9.47 0.17
C LEU A 129 -13.90 -8.36 -0.73
N ASP A 130 -15.00 -8.67 -1.40
CA ASP A 130 -15.84 -7.77 -2.17
C ASP A 130 -17.28 -7.71 -1.63
N GLY A 131 -18.07 -6.74 -2.11
CA GLY A 131 -19.49 -6.62 -1.82
C GLY A 131 -19.83 -6.56 -0.33
N ALA A 132 -20.81 -7.35 0.10
CA ALA A 132 -21.30 -7.37 1.48
C ALA A 132 -20.22 -7.81 2.49
N GLY A 133 -19.39 -8.79 2.14
CA GLY A 133 -18.29 -9.26 3.00
C GLY A 133 -17.28 -8.16 3.29
N TRP A 134 -16.86 -7.41 2.27
CA TRP A 134 -16.00 -6.26 2.45
C TRP A 134 -16.68 -5.16 3.28
N SER A 135 -17.95 -4.87 3.01
CA SER A 135 -18.70 -3.84 3.75
C SER A 135 -18.78 -4.18 5.24
N HIS A 136 -19.02 -5.47 5.56
CA HIS A 136 -19.03 -5.95 6.93
C HIS A 136 -17.65 -5.83 7.61
N ALA A 137 -16.59 -6.34 6.98
CA ALA A 137 -15.23 -6.23 7.52
C ALA A 137 -14.81 -4.77 7.74
N ARG A 138 -15.14 -3.87 6.78
CA ARG A 138 -14.88 -2.44 6.93
C ARG A 138 -15.68 -1.81 8.05
N GLY A 139 -16.95 -2.26 8.25
CA GLY A 139 -17.81 -1.81 9.34
C GLY A 139 -17.25 -2.13 10.71
N LEU A 140 -16.70 -3.33 10.90
CA LEU A 140 -16.03 -3.77 12.14
C LEU A 140 -14.75 -2.95 12.42
N LEU A 141 -13.99 -2.62 11.37
CA LEU A 141 -12.69 -1.96 11.52
C LEU A 141 -12.79 -0.44 11.68
N ARG A 142 -13.78 0.20 11.05
CA ARG A 142 -13.88 1.67 11.00
C ARG A 142 -13.95 2.36 12.37
N PRO A 143 -14.70 1.85 13.37
CA PRO A 143 -14.74 2.45 14.70
C PRO A 143 -13.38 2.48 15.39
N GLN A 144 -12.50 1.54 15.06
CA GLN A 144 -11.19 1.37 15.66
C GLN A 144 -10.15 2.43 15.19
N PHE A 145 -10.47 3.22 14.17
CA PHE A 145 -9.67 4.32 13.66
C PHE A 145 -10.31 5.67 13.95
N THR A 146 -10.96 5.80 15.11
CA THR A 146 -11.50 7.07 15.58
C THR A 146 -10.39 8.04 15.95
N ARG A 147 -10.77 9.32 16.15
CA ARG A 147 -9.81 10.38 16.43
C ARG A 147 -9.01 10.14 17.71
N ASP A 148 -9.64 9.59 18.73
CA ASP A 148 -9.01 9.37 20.03
C ASP A 148 -7.91 8.30 19.99
N GLN A 149 -8.16 7.17 19.30
CA GLN A 149 -7.13 6.13 19.13
C GLN A 149 -5.97 6.58 18.22
N VAL A 150 -6.24 7.44 17.24
CA VAL A 150 -5.20 8.01 16.35
C VAL A 150 -4.36 9.06 17.06
N ALA A 151 -4.89 9.68 18.11
CA ALA A 151 -4.23 10.75 18.87
C ALA A 151 -3.35 10.25 20.02
N ASP A 152 -3.31 8.95 20.29
CA ASP A 152 -2.45 8.36 21.33
C ASP A 152 -0.97 8.42 20.89
N LEU A 153 -0.31 9.50 21.33
CA LEU A 153 1.11 9.72 21.07
C LEU A 153 2.02 9.08 22.13
N ASP A 154 1.49 8.67 23.26
CA ASP A 154 2.29 8.06 24.36
C ASP A 154 2.80 6.69 23.94
N LEU A 155 1.95 5.88 23.30
CA LEU A 155 2.34 4.62 22.70
C LEU A 155 3.46 4.81 21.67
N MET A 156 3.33 5.80 20.79
CA MET A 156 4.33 6.12 19.77
C MET A 156 5.63 6.63 20.39
N ASN A 157 5.56 7.41 21.47
CA ASN A 157 6.73 8.00 22.11
C ASN A 157 7.72 6.94 22.60
N GLY A 158 7.24 5.87 23.21
CA GLY A 158 8.10 4.77 23.67
C GLY A 158 8.91 4.14 22.52
N HIS A 159 8.25 3.83 21.43
CA HIS A 159 8.89 3.21 20.25
C HIS A 159 9.84 4.18 19.53
N VAL A 160 9.45 5.44 19.36
CA VAL A 160 10.32 6.46 18.73
C VAL A 160 11.53 6.78 19.59
N SER A 161 11.39 6.84 20.90
CA SER A 161 12.52 7.01 21.82
C SER A 161 13.52 5.86 21.69
N ARG A 162 13.02 4.63 21.60
CA ARG A 162 13.87 3.45 21.38
C ARG A 162 14.59 3.50 20.03
N LEU A 163 13.91 3.91 18.95
CA LEU A 163 14.54 4.13 17.67
C LEU A 163 15.69 5.14 17.74
N ILE A 164 15.49 6.27 18.43
CA ILE A 164 16.51 7.31 18.62
C ILE A 164 17.74 6.78 19.38
N GLU A 165 17.55 5.88 20.35
CA GLU A 165 18.66 5.24 21.06
C GLU A 165 19.49 4.33 20.16
N LEU A 166 18.87 3.69 19.16
CA LEU A 166 19.55 2.80 18.21
C LEU A 166 20.34 3.56 17.12
N VAL A 167 20.14 4.86 16.97
CA VAL A 167 20.95 5.68 16.05
C VAL A 167 22.41 5.71 16.55
N PRO A 168 23.40 5.37 15.69
CA PRO A 168 24.81 5.34 16.07
C PRO A 168 25.29 6.66 16.71
N LYS A 169 25.92 6.57 17.88
CA LYS A 169 26.46 7.73 18.59
C LYS A 169 27.81 8.20 18.02
N ASP A 170 28.53 7.32 17.35
CA ASP A 170 29.83 7.52 16.72
C ASP A 170 29.75 8.17 15.33
N ARG A 171 28.54 8.57 14.90
CA ARG A 171 28.26 9.18 13.61
C ARG A 171 28.56 8.26 12.42
N SER A 172 28.64 6.94 12.66
CA SER A 172 28.82 5.97 11.57
C SER A 172 27.60 5.92 10.64
N THR A 173 27.84 5.49 9.41
CA THR A 173 26.77 5.27 8.42
C THR A 173 25.89 4.10 8.84
N PHE A 174 24.58 4.27 8.73
CA PHE A 174 23.59 3.23 8.99
C PHE A 174 22.39 3.33 8.05
N ASP A 175 21.67 2.23 7.89
CA ASP A 175 20.42 2.20 7.13
C ASP A 175 19.24 2.54 8.04
N ILE A 176 18.70 3.76 7.88
CA ILE A 176 17.54 4.20 8.65
C ILE A 176 16.26 3.49 8.23
N GLN A 177 16.14 3.03 6.99
CA GLN A 177 14.98 2.26 6.52
C GLN A 177 14.77 1.01 7.39
N ARG A 178 15.86 0.29 7.71
CA ARG A 178 15.79 -0.86 8.59
C ARG A 178 15.18 -0.51 9.95
N LEU A 179 15.58 0.62 10.54
CA LEU A 179 15.03 1.07 11.82
C LEU A 179 13.55 1.43 11.72
N PHE A 180 13.11 2.02 10.60
CA PHE A 180 11.69 2.32 10.41
C PHE A 180 10.83 1.06 10.25
N PHE A 181 11.32 0.01 9.62
CA PHE A 181 10.60 -1.27 9.57
C PHE A 181 10.49 -1.93 10.95
N LEU A 182 11.52 -1.79 11.81
CA LEU A 182 11.46 -2.24 13.20
C LEU A 182 10.50 -1.39 14.03
N LEU A 183 10.52 -0.06 13.87
CA LEU A 183 9.60 0.87 14.52
C LEU A 183 8.15 0.50 14.21
N THR A 184 7.82 0.38 12.92
CA THR A 184 6.44 0.21 12.50
C THR A 184 5.87 -1.18 12.83
N ILE A 185 6.68 -2.24 12.87
CA ILE A 185 6.18 -3.54 13.35
C ILE A 185 5.95 -3.52 14.86
N ASP A 186 6.83 -2.87 15.63
CA ASP A 186 6.68 -2.74 17.08
C ASP A 186 5.45 -1.89 17.44
N SER A 187 5.27 -0.76 16.78
CA SER A 187 4.12 0.13 16.94
C SER A 187 2.80 -0.56 16.51
N ALA A 188 2.80 -1.21 15.33
CA ALA A 188 1.60 -1.89 14.83
C ALA A 188 1.18 -3.08 15.72
N THR A 189 2.12 -3.89 16.20
CA THR A 189 1.80 -5.01 17.09
C THR A 189 1.36 -4.52 18.48
N HIS A 190 1.97 -3.45 18.99
CA HIS A 190 1.53 -2.84 20.24
C HIS A 190 0.10 -2.28 20.13
N PHE A 191 -0.23 -1.58 19.06
CA PHE A 191 -1.59 -1.10 18.79
C PHE A 191 -2.60 -2.24 18.64
N LEU A 192 -2.22 -3.29 17.89
CA LEU A 192 -3.12 -4.41 17.61
C LEU A 192 -3.33 -5.33 18.80
N PHE A 193 -2.26 -5.69 19.52
CA PHE A 193 -2.27 -6.77 20.49
C PHE A 193 -2.10 -6.29 21.94
N GLY A 194 -1.83 -5.00 22.13
CA GLY A 194 -1.49 -4.45 23.45
C GLY A 194 -0.06 -4.74 23.88
N GLU A 195 0.70 -5.51 23.12
CA GLU A 195 2.09 -5.86 23.35
C GLU A 195 2.89 -5.73 22.06
N SER A 196 4.09 -5.12 22.17
CA SER A 196 5.03 -5.06 21.07
C SER A 196 5.77 -6.37 20.93
N VAL A 197 6.03 -6.78 19.67
CA VAL A 197 6.99 -7.87 19.40
C VAL A 197 8.43 -7.47 19.75
N ASN A 198 8.68 -6.21 20.16
CA ASN A 198 9.96 -5.70 20.66
C ASN A 198 11.15 -5.99 19.71
N SER A 199 10.94 -5.78 18.43
CA SER A 199 11.94 -6.04 17.39
C SER A 199 13.16 -5.12 17.47
N MET A 200 13.01 -3.94 18.13
CA MET A 200 14.08 -3.00 18.45
C MET A 200 14.80 -3.32 19.76
N GLY A 201 14.40 -4.36 20.50
CA GLY A 201 15.05 -4.78 21.74
C GLY A 201 16.44 -5.34 21.49
N SER A 202 17.34 -5.17 22.47
CA SER A 202 18.67 -5.77 22.43
C SER A 202 18.56 -7.27 22.64
N GLY A 203 18.71 -8.10 21.59
CA GLY A 203 19.18 -9.50 21.51
C GLY A 203 18.81 -10.54 22.55
N VAL A 204 18.25 -10.18 23.69
CA VAL A 204 17.75 -11.08 24.71
C VAL A 204 16.23 -11.07 24.61
N LEU A 205 15.72 -11.79 23.66
CA LEU A 205 14.34 -12.23 23.67
C LEU A 205 14.18 -13.13 24.90
N GLU A 206 13.72 -12.56 25.98
CA GLU A 206 13.05 -13.37 26.98
C GLU A 206 12.00 -14.18 26.23
N LYS A 207 11.97 -15.47 26.52
CA LYS A 207 11.11 -16.49 25.93
C LYS A 207 9.64 -16.06 26.03
N SER A 208 9.18 -15.18 25.14
CA SER A 208 7.75 -15.09 24.90
C SER A 208 7.32 -16.44 24.33
N ALA A 209 6.23 -16.99 24.83
CA ALA A 209 5.83 -18.38 24.69
C ALA A 209 5.69 -18.92 23.26
N VAL A 210 5.80 -18.06 22.24
CA VAL A 210 5.69 -18.43 20.83
C VAL A 210 6.83 -17.81 20.02
N GLY A 211 8.00 -18.47 20.09
CA GLY A 211 9.12 -18.36 19.15
C GLY A 211 9.54 -17.00 18.64
N GLY A 212 9.85 -16.06 19.54
CA GLY A 212 10.65 -14.87 19.28
C GLY A 212 10.13 -13.86 18.22
N ALA A 213 10.17 -12.58 18.55
CA ALA A 213 9.80 -11.46 17.70
C ALA A 213 10.49 -11.42 16.33
N GLN A 214 11.77 -11.80 16.26
CA GLN A 214 12.53 -11.82 15.01
C GLN A 214 11.98 -12.86 14.03
N GLY A 215 11.65 -14.05 14.51
CA GLY A 215 11.07 -15.10 13.68
C GLY A 215 9.69 -14.74 13.12
N PHE A 216 8.87 -13.96 13.86
CA PHE A 216 7.59 -13.47 13.37
C PHE A 216 7.76 -12.45 12.24
N ALA A 217 8.64 -11.44 12.42
CA ALA A 217 8.88 -10.41 11.42
C ALA A 217 9.44 -10.99 10.12
N GLU A 218 10.37 -11.94 10.21
CA GLU A 218 10.96 -12.65 9.07
C GLU A 218 9.90 -13.51 8.35
N ALA A 219 9.10 -14.28 9.09
CA ALA A 219 8.01 -15.07 8.53
C ALA A 219 6.97 -14.19 7.83
N PHE A 220 6.62 -13.06 8.42
CA PHE A 220 5.69 -12.11 7.82
C PHE A 220 6.24 -11.51 6.52
N ASN A 221 7.54 -11.12 6.47
CA ASN A 221 8.20 -10.65 5.26
C ASN A 221 8.16 -11.70 4.15
N THR A 222 8.60 -12.92 4.47
CA THR A 222 8.62 -14.05 3.53
C THR A 222 7.22 -14.30 2.96
N ALA A 223 6.20 -14.38 3.82
CA ALA A 223 4.83 -14.60 3.38
C ALA A 223 4.32 -13.48 2.45
N GLN A 224 4.62 -12.20 2.75
CA GLN A 224 4.26 -11.06 1.91
C GLN A 224 4.94 -11.09 0.53
N ASP A 225 6.22 -11.44 0.47
CA ASP A 225 6.97 -11.53 -0.78
C ASP A 225 6.36 -12.57 -1.72
N TYR A 226 5.87 -13.68 -1.14
CA TYR A 226 5.11 -14.67 -1.90
C TYR A 226 3.73 -14.16 -2.32
N LEU A 227 3.02 -13.36 -1.51
CA LEU A 227 1.76 -12.72 -1.97
C LEU A 227 2.01 -11.79 -3.17
N ALA A 228 3.08 -10.99 -3.14
CA ALA A 228 3.45 -10.15 -4.27
C ALA A 228 3.77 -10.97 -5.53
N SER A 229 4.48 -12.08 -5.36
CA SER A 229 4.81 -13.02 -6.43
C SER A 229 3.56 -13.69 -7.00
N ARG A 230 2.62 -14.10 -6.15
CA ARG A 230 1.30 -14.64 -6.54
C ARG A 230 0.50 -13.63 -7.36
N SER A 231 0.44 -12.37 -6.91
CA SER A 231 -0.26 -11.31 -7.64
C SER A 231 0.34 -11.04 -9.02
N ARG A 232 1.68 -11.04 -9.12
CA ARG A 232 2.38 -10.89 -10.42
C ARG A 232 2.18 -12.08 -11.36
N ALA A 233 1.97 -13.28 -10.81
CA ALA A 233 1.67 -14.48 -11.58
C ALA A 233 0.25 -14.49 -12.16
N MET A 234 -0.61 -13.52 -11.82
CA MET A 234 -1.97 -13.37 -12.36
C MET A 234 -2.77 -14.68 -12.27
N ASN A 235 -3.29 -15.20 -13.37
CA ASN A 235 -4.04 -16.47 -13.41
C ASN A 235 -3.22 -17.71 -13.04
N PHE A 236 -1.90 -17.59 -12.99
CA PHE A 236 -0.98 -18.67 -12.61
C PHE A 236 -0.56 -18.59 -11.14
N TYR A 237 -1.21 -17.75 -10.30
CA TYR A 237 -0.89 -17.55 -8.88
C TYR A 237 -0.76 -18.85 -8.08
N TRP A 238 -1.52 -19.89 -8.42
CA TRP A 238 -1.54 -21.19 -7.76
C TRP A 238 -0.20 -21.96 -7.90
N MET A 239 0.61 -21.65 -8.93
CA MET A 239 1.95 -22.22 -9.11
C MET A 239 2.95 -21.69 -8.07
N VAL A 240 2.68 -20.53 -7.47
CA VAL A 240 3.51 -19.92 -6.44
C VAL A 240 3.00 -20.36 -5.08
N ASN A 241 3.40 -21.56 -4.65
CA ASN A 241 2.96 -22.13 -3.37
C ASN A 241 4.03 -23.09 -2.77
N PRO A 242 5.31 -22.64 -2.63
CA PRO A 242 6.37 -23.47 -2.09
C PRO A 242 6.16 -23.76 -0.59
N LYS A 243 6.95 -24.73 -0.08
CA LYS A 243 6.91 -25.08 1.35
C LYS A 243 7.25 -23.90 2.25
N GLU A 244 8.25 -23.12 1.89
CA GLU A 244 8.68 -21.91 2.61
C GLU A 244 7.53 -20.92 2.84
N PHE A 245 6.68 -20.67 1.81
CA PHE A 245 5.50 -19.83 1.94
C PHE A 245 4.48 -20.38 2.93
N LYS A 246 4.26 -21.71 2.90
CA LYS A 246 3.33 -22.39 3.81
C LYS A 246 3.82 -22.34 5.25
N ASP A 247 5.10 -22.61 5.46
CA ASP A 247 5.73 -22.60 6.79
C ASP A 247 5.73 -21.17 7.37
N ALA A 248 6.07 -20.17 6.56
CA ALA A 248 6.02 -18.76 6.96
C ALA A 248 4.59 -18.32 7.32
N THR A 249 3.60 -18.68 6.50
CA THR A 249 2.18 -18.38 6.75
C THR A 249 1.70 -19.06 8.03
N ALA A 250 2.01 -20.35 8.23
CA ALA A 250 1.64 -21.09 9.44
C ALA A 250 2.20 -20.41 10.70
N ARG A 251 3.46 -19.98 10.63
CA ARG A 251 4.11 -19.27 11.73
C ARG A 251 3.44 -17.95 12.07
N VAL A 252 3.09 -17.16 11.05
CA VAL A 252 2.37 -15.90 11.23
C VAL A 252 1.00 -16.12 11.86
N HIS A 253 0.25 -17.13 11.37
CA HIS A 253 -1.05 -17.49 11.93
C HIS A 253 -0.95 -17.95 13.39
N GLU A 254 0.03 -18.78 13.74
CA GLU A 254 0.26 -19.26 15.11
C GLU A 254 0.40 -18.10 16.10
N VAL A 255 1.21 -17.10 15.76
CA VAL A 255 1.43 -15.93 16.60
C VAL A 255 0.16 -15.09 16.74
N VAL A 256 -0.53 -14.81 15.63
CA VAL A 256 -1.76 -14.00 15.68
C VAL A 256 -2.88 -14.74 16.38
N ASP A 257 -3.03 -16.05 16.18
CA ASP A 257 -4.02 -16.89 16.90
C ASP A 257 -3.78 -16.94 18.42
N HIS A 258 -2.53 -16.79 18.87
CA HIS A 258 -2.22 -16.62 20.29
C HIS A 258 -2.85 -15.34 20.86
N TYR A 259 -2.65 -14.19 20.19
CA TYR A 259 -3.23 -12.91 20.62
C TYR A 259 -4.76 -12.87 20.48
N VAL A 260 -5.32 -13.57 19.46
CA VAL A 260 -6.78 -13.75 19.34
C VAL A 260 -7.35 -14.46 20.56
N ARG A 261 -6.71 -15.54 21.01
CA ARG A 261 -7.15 -16.27 22.22
C ARG A 261 -7.11 -15.34 23.44
N LEU A 262 -6.03 -14.60 23.64
CA LEU A 262 -5.93 -13.65 24.75
C LEU A 262 -7.01 -12.57 24.71
N ALA A 263 -7.32 -12.03 23.53
CA ALA A 263 -8.38 -11.03 23.37
C ALA A 263 -9.78 -11.59 23.70
N ILE A 264 -10.06 -12.83 23.31
CA ILE A 264 -11.32 -13.51 23.65
C ILE A 264 -11.39 -13.82 25.15
N GLU A 265 -10.28 -14.28 25.76
CA GLU A 265 -10.20 -14.51 27.21
C GLU A 265 -10.39 -13.22 28.00
N SER A 266 -9.79 -12.11 27.55
CA SER A 266 -9.96 -10.78 28.18
C SER A 266 -11.42 -10.30 28.14
N LYS A 267 -12.17 -10.60 27.05
CA LYS A 267 -13.61 -10.32 26.96
C LYS A 267 -14.39 -11.08 28.05
N ASN A 268 -14.04 -12.34 28.29
CA ASN A 268 -14.73 -13.19 29.26
C ASN A 268 -14.34 -12.90 30.73
N HIS A 269 -13.24 -12.17 30.94
CA HIS A 269 -12.71 -11.81 32.25
C HIS A 269 -12.43 -10.30 32.36
N PRO A 270 -13.47 -9.43 32.30
CA PRO A 270 -13.31 -7.99 32.26
C PRO A 270 -12.59 -7.40 33.49
N GLU A 271 -12.58 -8.13 34.61
CA GLU A 271 -11.86 -7.77 35.84
C GLU A 271 -10.33 -7.78 35.69
N ARG A 272 -9.82 -8.41 34.63
CA ARG A 272 -8.36 -8.46 34.33
C ARG A 272 -7.89 -7.35 33.40
N LYS A 273 -8.80 -6.51 32.91
CA LYS A 273 -8.46 -5.40 32.00
C LYS A 273 -7.73 -4.31 32.75
N GLU A 274 -6.59 -3.88 32.18
CA GLU A 274 -5.95 -2.64 32.63
C GLU A 274 -6.85 -1.44 32.29
N ALA A 275 -7.23 -0.69 33.33
CA ALA A 275 -8.12 0.45 33.14
C ALA A 275 -7.46 1.53 32.27
N GLY A 276 -8.18 1.97 31.24
CA GLY A 276 -7.76 3.08 30.38
C GLY A 276 -6.87 2.72 29.19
N ARG A 277 -6.49 1.45 29.01
CA ARG A 277 -5.69 1.01 27.87
C ARG A 277 -6.59 0.50 26.72
N TYR A 278 -6.41 1.07 25.54
CA TYR A 278 -7.07 0.59 24.32
C TYR A 278 -6.24 -0.51 23.66
N ILE A 279 -6.85 -1.67 23.36
CA ILE A 279 -6.27 -2.76 22.60
C ILE A 279 -7.22 -3.11 21.45
N PHE A 280 -6.72 -3.00 20.21
CA PHE A 280 -7.52 -3.22 19.01
C PHE A 280 -8.15 -4.62 18.97
N ALA A 281 -7.38 -5.67 19.31
CA ALA A 281 -7.87 -7.05 19.32
C ALA A 281 -9.03 -7.24 20.29
N GLU A 282 -8.97 -6.65 21.50
CA GLU A 282 -10.05 -6.71 22.49
C GLU A 282 -11.30 -5.96 22.04
N ALA A 283 -11.09 -4.77 21.43
CA ALA A 283 -12.20 -3.99 20.90
C ALA A 283 -12.90 -4.71 19.75
N LEU A 284 -12.15 -5.41 18.90
CA LEU A 284 -12.72 -6.23 17.84
C LEU A 284 -13.42 -7.49 18.38
N ALA A 285 -12.84 -8.13 19.41
CA ALA A 285 -13.43 -9.30 20.08
C ALA A 285 -14.74 -8.96 20.82
N ALA A 286 -14.92 -7.70 21.24
CA ALA A 286 -16.18 -7.25 21.83
C ALA A 286 -17.37 -7.43 20.88
N ASP A 287 -17.15 -7.21 19.58
CA ASP A 287 -18.20 -7.27 18.54
C ASP A 287 -18.27 -8.62 17.82
N ASN A 288 -17.24 -9.47 17.92
CA ASN A 288 -17.17 -10.75 17.19
C ASN A 288 -16.35 -11.80 17.96
N ASP A 289 -16.88 -13.03 18.08
CA ASP A 289 -16.23 -14.13 18.82
C ASP A 289 -15.58 -15.18 17.90
N ASP A 290 -15.70 -15.03 16.57
CA ASP A 290 -15.09 -15.98 15.63
C ASP A 290 -13.57 -15.75 15.54
N PRO A 291 -12.75 -16.71 16.04
CA PRO A 291 -11.30 -16.55 16.05
C PRO A 291 -10.70 -16.33 14.66
N LYS A 292 -11.32 -16.96 13.63
CA LYS A 292 -10.86 -16.79 12.25
C LYS A 292 -11.10 -15.36 11.76
N VAL A 293 -12.28 -14.79 12.01
CA VAL A 293 -12.62 -13.42 11.63
C VAL A 293 -11.67 -12.43 12.33
N LEU A 294 -11.40 -12.64 13.61
CA LEU A 294 -10.47 -11.80 14.37
C LEU A 294 -9.07 -11.87 13.78
N ARG A 295 -8.52 -13.07 13.61
CA ARG A 295 -7.20 -13.27 13.00
C ARG A 295 -7.08 -12.60 11.63
N ASP A 296 -8.02 -12.88 10.73
CA ASP A 296 -7.99 -12.40 9.36
C ASP A 296 -8.04 -10.86 9.32
N ASN A 297 -8.87 -10.23 10.14
CA ASN A 297 -8.90 -8.76 10.24
C ASN A 297 -7.61 -8.17 10.83
N MET A 298 -7.05 -8.77 11.88
CA MET A 298 -5.78 -8.32 12.46
C MET A 298 -4.62 -8.43 11.47
N LEU A 299 -4.54 -9.51 10.70
CA LEU A 299 -3.52 -9.68 9.65
C LEU A 299 -3.66 -8.65 8.53
N ASN A 300 -4.88 -8.31 8.15
CA ASN A 300 -5.12 -7.25 7.17
C ASN A 300 -4.63 -5.88 7.70
N ILE A 301 -4.86 -5.56 8.97
CA ILE A 301 -4.42 -4.29 9.56
C ILE A 301 -2.90 -4.27 9.78
N LEU A 302 -2.31 -5.37 10.23
CA LEU A 302 -0.86 -5.49 10.39
C LEU A 302 -0.12 -5.25 9.06
N LEU A 303 -0.60 -5.89 7.98
CA LEU A 303 -0.08 -5.66 6.63
C LEU A 303 -0.17 -4.18 6.23
N ALA A 304 -1.30 -3.54 6.52
CA ALA A 304 -1.52 -2.15 6.14
C ALA A 304 -0.63 -1.18 6.90
N GLY A 305 -0.50 -1.33 8.22
CA GLY A 305 0.15 -0.36 9.10
C GLY A 305 1.67 -0.41 9.07
N ARG A 306 2.23 -1.60 8.93
CA ARG A 306 3.67 -1.81 9.02
C ARG A 306 4.44 -1.19 7.85
N ASP A 307 4.23 -1.71 6.65
CA ASP A 307 5.12 -1.43 5.52
C ASP A 307 4.89 -0.05 4.90
N THR A 308 3.65 0.43 4.93
CA THR A 308 3.31 1.71 4.28
C THR A 308 3.90 2.91 5.02
N THR A 309 3.86 2.92 6.36
CA THR A 309 4.45 3.99 7.17
C THR A 309 5.97 3.92 7.15
N ALA A 310 6.57 2.71 7.21
CA ALA A 310 8.01 2.54 7.04
C ALA A 310 8.50 3.05 5.68
N SER A 311 7.75 2.75 4.60
CA SER A 311 8.03 3.26 3.25
C SER A 311 7.98 4.79 3.18
N LEU A 312 6.95 5.40 3.78
CA LEU A 312 6.83 6.86 3.84
C LEU A 312 8.00 7.50 4.58
N LEU A 313 8.33 7.01 5.76
CA LEU A 313 9.46 7.52 6.57
C LEU A 313 10.80 7.33 5.84
N SER A 314 11.04 6.17 5.27
CA SER A 314 12.26 5.85 4.52
C SER A 314 12.44 6.79 3.33
N SER A 315 11.37 6.99 2.55
CA SER A 315 11.40 7.91 1.41
C SER A 315 11.54 9.37 1.85
N THR A 316 10.97 9.74 3.00
CA THR A 316 11.14 11.08 3.57
C THR A 316 12.62 11.35 3.88
N PHE A 317 13.30 10.43 4.56
CA PHE A 317 14.73 10.59 4.86
C PHE A 317 15.62 10.49 3.62
N PHE A 318 15.25 9.66 2.62
CA PHE A 318 15.94 9.63 1.34
C PHE A 318 15.98 11.00 0.68
N PHE A 319 14.85 11.70 0.61
CA PHE A 319 14.78 13.03 -0.01
C PHE A 319 15.37 14.13 0.88
N LEU A 320 15.14 14.11 2.17
CA LEU A 320 15.67 15.10 3.11
C LEU A 320 17.20 15.07 3.14
N ALA A 321 17.84 13.89 3.12
CA ALA A 321 19.29 13.74 3.08
C ALA A 321 19.92 14.31 1.80
N ARG A 322 19.15 14.40 0.73
CA ARG A 322 19.55 14.98 -0.57
C ARG A 322 19.11 16.44 -0.75
N SER A 323 18.40 16.98 0.23
CA SER A 323 17.83 18.34 0.19
C SER A 323 18.10 19.09 1.49
N PRO A 324 19.37 19.47 1.79
CA PRO A 324 19.75 20.13 3.05
C PRO A 324 18.95 21.41 3.34
N LYS A 325 18.57 22.17 2.30
CA LYS A 325 17.72 23.36 2.46
C LYS A 325 16.33 23.02 3.02
N VAL A 326 15.73 21.92 2.54
CA VAL A 326 14.42 21.44 3.02
C VAL A 326 14.54 20.91 4.45
N TRP A 327 15.60 20.13 4.75
CA TRP A 327 15.89 19.67 6.10
C TRP A 327 16.00 20.83 7.09
N ASN A 328 16.83 21.83 6.79
CA ASN A 328 17.06 22.97 7.67
C ASN A 328 15.77 23.78 7.91
N ARG A 329 15.02 24.09 6.84
CA ARG A 329 13.73 24.81 6.96
C ARG A 329 12.71 24.03 7.79
N LEU A 330 12.61 22.72 7.55
CA LEU A 330 11.71 21.87 8.32
C LEU A 330 12.10 21.83 9.79
N ARG A 331 13.39 21.63 10.08
CA ARG A 331 13.91 21.60 11.44
C ARG A 331 13.66 22.93 12.16
N GLU A 332 13.98 24.05 11.51
CA GLU A 332 13.73 25.39 12.07
C GLU A 332 12.23 25.56 12.43
N THR A 333 11.33 25.14 11.53
CA THR A 333 9.89 25.17 11.78
C THR A 333 9.51 24.35 13.02
N ILE A 334 10.06 23.13 13.15
CA ILE A 334 9.77 22.23 14.27
C ILE A 334 10.34 22.77 15.59
N ILE A 335 11.58 23.27 15.58
CA ILE A 335 12.24 23.82 16.78
C ILE A 335 11.54 25.11 17.26
N ASN A 336 11.04 25.91 16.35
CA ASN A 336 10.26 27.11 16.71
C ASN A 336 8.97 26.74 17.42
N GLU A 337 8.27 25.69 16.99
CA GLU A 337 7.01 25.24 17.57
C GLU A 337 7.19 24.43 18.85
N PHE A 338 8.11 23.45 18.85
CA PHE A 338 8.20 22.43 19.92
C PHE A 338 9.49 22.50 20.74
N GLY A 339 10.47 23.34 20.36
CA GLY A 339 11.80 23.31 20.95
C GLY A 339 12.63 22.11 20.50
N ASP A 340 13.87 22.04 20.97
CA ASP A 340 14.73 20.87 20.80
C ASP A 340 14.52 19.84 21.94
N SER A 341 15.25 18.72 21.85
CA SER A 341 15.12 17.63 22.84
C SER A 341 15.61 18.00 24.26
N GLN A 342 16.44 19.02 24.40
CA GLN A 342 16.96 19.50 25.69
C GLN A 342 16.13 20.65 26.26
N ASN A 343 15.50 21.44 25.36
CA ASN A 343 14.72 22.62 25.71
C ASN A 343 13.33 22.55 25.05
N PRO A 344 12.45 21.62 25.46
CA PRO A 344 11.13 21.49 24.88
C PRO A 344 10.27 22.73 25.21
N LYS A 345 9.57 23.29 24.22
CA LYS A 345 8.70 24.48 24.38
C LYS A 345 7.24 24.11 24.67
N GLY A 346 6.86 22.87 24.54
CA GLY A 346 5.49 22.44 24.78
C GLY A 346 5.23 21.01 24.34
N GLU A 347 4.04 20.55 24.66
CA GLU A 347 3.58 19.21 24.32
C GLU A 347 3.33 19.06 22.82
N ILE A 348 3.77 17.95 22.25
CA ILE A 348 3.43 17.54 20.88
C ILE A 348 2.05 16.89 20.94
N THR A 349 1.07 17.48 20.27
CA THR A 349 -0.28 16.94 20.17
C THR A 349 -0.64 16.65 18.71
N HIS A 350 -1.56 15.72 18.50
CA HIS A 350 -2.09 15.41 17.16
C HIS A 350 -2.59 16.67 16.42
N THR A 351 -3.24 17.60 17.11
CA THR A 351 -3.73 18.84 16.51
C THR A 351 -2.58 19.71 16.05
N LYS A 352 -1.59 19.97 16.92
CA LYS A 352 -0.41 20.76 16.55
C LYS A 352 0.38 20.17 15.39
N LEU A 353 0.55 18.82 15.34
CA LEU A 353 1.20 18.15 14.20
C LEU A 353 0.51 18.45 12.87
N LYS A 354 -0.83 18.50 12.87
CA LYS A 354 -1.61 18.84 11.68
C LYS A 354 -1.51 20.30 11.26
N ASP A 355 -1.31 21.17 12.24
CA ASP A 355 -1.31 22.63 12.03
C ASP A 355 0.05 23.18 11.55
N ILE A 356 1.07 22.31 11.35
CA ILE A 356 2.35 22.68 10.76
C ILE A 356 2.31 22.51 9.24
N PRO A 357 2.15 23.60 8.44
CA PRO A 357 1.97 23.49 7.01
C PRO A 357 3.17 22.86 6.31
N TYR A 358 4.39 23.27 6.67
CA TYR A 358 5.59 22.81 5.97
C TYR A 358 5.90 21.32 6.22
N LEU A 359 5.61 20.80 7.43
CA LEU A 359 5.67 19.36 7.69
C LEU A 359 4.73 18.58 6.77
N ARG A 360 3.50 19.09 6.61
CA ARG A 360 2.51 18.48 5.71
C ARG A 360 2.95 18.58 4.25
N TYR A 361 3.57 19.68 3.82
CA TYR A 361 4.09 19.83 2.45
C TYR A 361 5.17 18.81 2.14
N VAL A 362 6.11 18.60 3.07
CA VAL A 362 7.15 17.59 2.93
C VAL A 362 6.56 16.19 2.79
N LEU A 363 5.65 15.79 3.68
CA LEU A 363 5.02 14.47 3.62
C LEU A 363 4.17 14.27 2.36
N ASN A 364 3.41 15.29 1.95
CA ASN A 364 2.61 15.23 0.72
C ASN A 364 3.49 15.10 -0.53
N GLU A 365 4.62 15.80 -0.59
CA GLU A 365 5.53 15.70 -1.72
C GLU A 365 6.23 14.34 -1.79
N VAL A 366 6.59 13.77 -0.63
CA VAL A 366 7.09 12.40 -0.57
C VAL A 366 6.02 11.40 -1.03
N LEU A 367 4.79 11.52 -0.53
CA LEU A 367 3.67 10.66 -0.95
C LEU A 367 3.33 10.81 -2.44
N ARG A 368 3.56 11.97 -3.03
CA ARG A 368 3.43 12.18 -4.46
C ARG A 368 4.48 11.42 -5.24
N LEU A 369 5.74 11.58 -4.86
CA LEU A 369 6.88 10.96 -5.56
C LEU A 369 7.01 9.46 -5.26
N MET A 370 6.77 9.06 -4.03
CA MET A 370 6.94 7.68 -3.56
C MET A 370 5.67 7.19 -2.84
N PRO A 371 4.53 7.09 -3.57
CA PRO A 371 3.32 6.54 -2.96
C PRO A 371 3.55 5.08 -2.56
N PRO A 372 3.38 4.69 -1.29
CA PRO A 372 3.68 3.32 -0.84
C PRO A 372 3.00 2.22 -1.65
N VAL A 373 1.81 2.49 -2.22
CA VAL A 373 1.12 1.59 -3.15
C VAL A 373 1.08 2.23 -4.54
N PRO A 374 2.09 1.95 -5.41
CA PRO A 374 2.28 2.67 -6.67
C PRO A 374 1.29 2.29 -7.77
N LEU A 375 0.74 1.08 -7.69
CA LEU A 375 -0.13 0.46 -8.69
C LEU A 375 -1.27 -0.29 -8.00
N ASN A 376 -2.45 -0.25 -8.60
CA ASN A 376 -3.57 -1.06 -8.16
C ASN A 376 -4.46 -1.44 -9.36
N PHE A 377 -5.42 -2.32 -9.14
CA PHE A 377 -6.31 -2.78 -10.21
C PHE A 377 -7.73 -3.05 -9.70
N ARG A 378 -8.66 -3.13 -10.65
CA ARG A 378 -10.02 -3.61 -10.46
C ARG A 378 -10.42 -4.44 -11.67
N THR A 379 -11.31 -5.41 -11.45
CA THR A 379 -11.85 -6.27 -12.52
C THR A 379 -13.33 -5.98 -12.70
N ALA A 380 -13.76 -5.75 -13.93
CA ALA A 380 -15.14 -5.47 -14.24
C ALA A 380 -16.04 -6.70 -13.97
N THR A 381 -17.10 -6.53 -13.19
CA THR A 381 -18.08 -7.58 -12.85
C THR A 381 -19.18 -7.72 -13.88
N LYS A 382 -19.37 -6.71 -14.70
CA LYS A 382 -20.31 -6.62 -15.82
C LYS A 382 -19.71 -5.80 -16.96
N ASP A 383 -20.33 -5.81 -18.12
CA ASP A 383 -19.97 -4.91 -19.20
C ASP A 383 -20.21 -3.46 -18.73
N THR A 384 -19.17 -2.62 -18.84
CA THR A 384 -19.16 -1.23 -18.37
C THR A 384 -18.30 -0.36 -19.29
N SER A 385 -18.04 0.89 -18.91
CA SER A 385 -17.20 1.80 -19.70
C SER A 385 -16.38 2.73 -18.82
N LEU A 386 -15.18 3.10 -19.27
CA LEU A 386 -14.42 4.21 -18.71
C LEU A 386 -14.81 5.52 -19.42
N PRO A 387 -14.85 6.65 -18.70
CA PRO A 387 -15.28 7.94 -19.27
C PRO A 387 -14.46 8.45 -20.45
N VAL A 388 -13.15 8.18 -20.47
CA VAL A 388 -12.22 8.70 -21.48
C VAL A 388 -11.13 7.66 -21.84
N GLY A 389 -10.35 7.95 -22.87
CA GLY A 389 -9.22 7.12 -23.30
C GLY A 389 -9.46 6.42 -24.63
N GLY A 390 -10.66 6.47 -25.18
CA GLY A 390 -11.01 5.92 -26.50
C GLY A 390 -10.82 6.88 -27.65
N GLY A 391 -10.60 6.33 -28.83
CA GLY A 391 -10.39 7.11 -30.05
C GLY A 391 -8.98 7.70 -30.19
N PRO A 392 -8.70 8.34 -31.34
CA PRO A 392 -7.37 8.89 -31.61
C PRO A 392 -6.95 10.01 -30.66
N ASP A 393 -7.91 10.79 -30.18
CA ASP A 393 -7.70 11.93 -29.26
C ASP A 393 -7.80 11.54 -27.79
N GLY A 394 -8.17 10.28 -27.47
CA GLY A 394 -8.32 9.79 -26.09
C GLY A 394 -9.51 10.39 -25.32
N ARG A 395 -10.48 11.03 -26.00
CA ARG A 395 -11.58 11.74 -25.33
C ARG A 395 -12.87 10.93 -25.24
N SER A 396 -13.00 9.92 -26.08
CA SER A 396 -14.20 9.06 -26.13
C SER A 396 -14.18 8.05 -24.98
N PRO A 397 -15.36 7.59 -24.52
CA PRO A 397 -15.45 6.49 -23.58
C PRO A 397 -14.80 5.20 -24.12
N VAL A 398 -14.30 4.36 -23.20
CA VAL A 398 -13.71 3.06 -23.51
C VAL A 398 -14.63 1.95 -23.03
N PHE A 399 -15.01 1.04 -23.91
CA PHE A 399 -15.76 -0.14 -23.52
C PHE A 399 -14.90 -1.11 -22.70
N VAL A 400 -15.41 -1.56 -21.55
CA VAL A 400 -14.77 -2.52 -20.65
C VAL A 400 -15.64 -3.76 -20.53
N PRO A 401 -15.29 -4.86 -21.23
CA PRO A 401 -16.00 -6.12 -21.11
C PRO A 401 -15.97 -6.69 -19.69
N LYS A 402 -17.02 -7.40 -19.29
CA LYS A 402 -17.01 -8.20 -18.05
C LYS A 402 -15.77 -9.09 -17.98
N GLY A 403 -15.10 -9.12 -16.83
CA GLY A 403 -13.89 -9.89 -16.57
C GLY A 403 -12.60 -9.17 -16.99
N THR A 404 -12.69 -7.98 -17.62
CA THR A 404 -11.50 -7.21 -17.97
C THR A 404 -10.91 -6.56 -16.73
N THR A 405 -9.61 -6.73 -16.52
CA THR A 405 -8.87 -6.03 -15.46
C THR A 405 -8.44 -4.65 -15.96
N VAL A 406 -8.78 -3.63 -15.15
CA VAL A 406 -8.34 -2.25 -15.34
C VAL A 406 -7.31 -1.93 -14.28
N THR A 407 -6.08 -1.62 -14.70
CA THR A 407 -4.98 -1.19 -13.82
C THR A 407 -4.89 0.33 -13.79
N TYR A 408 -4.50 0.89 -12.64
CA TYR A 408 -4.18 2.30 -12.53
C TYR A 408 -2.92 2.51 -11.72
N SER A 409 -2.06 3.44 -12.16
CA SER A 409 -0.79 3.76 -11.51
C SER A 409 -0.87 5.13 -10.85
N VAL A 410 -0.87 5.11 -9.52
CA VAL A 410 -0.76 6.33 -8.69
C VAL A 410 0.62 6.96 -8.91
N TYR A 411 1.67 6.14 -8.96
CA TYR A 411 3.05 6.59 -9.21
C TYR A 411 3.20 7.39 -10.51
N ALA A 412 2.63 6.87 -11.62
CA ALA A 412 2.68 7.55 -12.91
C ALA A 412 1.74 8.77 -12.96
N MET A 413 0.55 8.67 -12.36
CA MET A 413 -0.42 9.77 -12.29
C MET A 413 0.14 10.98 -11.53
N HIS A 414 0.82 10.74 -10.41
CA HIS A 414 1.45 11.77 -9.58
C HIS A 414 2.67 12.44 -10.22
N ARG A 415 3.08 11.99 -11.42
CA ARG A 415 4.19 12.55 -12.20
C ARG A 415 3.74 13.20 -13.51
N ARG A 416 2.45 13.41 -13.68
CA ARG A 416 1.92 14.06 -14.88
C ARG A 416 2.24 15.55 -14.90
N PRO A 417 2.92 16.06 -15.95
CA PRO A 417 3.30 17.48 -16.03
C PRO A 417 2.11 18.43 -16.09
N ASP A 418 0.96 17.98 -16.64
CA ASP A 418 -0.27 18.76 -16.71
C ASP A 418 -0.90 19.05 -15.34
N PHE A 419 -0.55 18.28 -14.30
CA PHE A 419 -0.99 18.52 -12.92
C PHE A 419 0.11 19.11 -12.03
N TYR A 420 1.37 18.69 -12.24
CA TYR A 420 2.47 19.01 -11.33
C TYR A 420 3.55 19.91 -11.95
N GLY A 421 3.30 20.46 -13.16
CA GLY A 421 4.20 21.40 -13.84
C GLY A 421 5.38 20.71 -14.55
N PRO A 422 6.35 21.51 -15.03
CA PRO A 422 7.42 21.02 -15.90
C PRO A 422 8.46 20.16 -15.18
N ASP A 423 8.47 20.19 -13.85
CA ASP A 423 9.41 19.50 -12.96
C ASP A 423 8.74 18.41 -12.09
N PRO A 424 7.97 17.47 -12.67
CA PRO A 424 7.14 16.54 -11.90
C PRO A 424 7.96 15.50 -11.13
N ASN A 425 9.26 15.36 -11.41
CA ASN A 425 10.14 14.42 -10.73
C ASN A 425 10.99 15.07 -9.62
N GLU A 426 10.94 16.39 -9.51
CA GLU A 426 11.70 17.13 -8.50
C GLU A 426 11.00 17.06 -7.13
N PHE A 427 11.80 16.85 -6.08
CA PHE A 427 11.33 16.95 -4.70
C PHE A 427 11.27 18.41 -4.29
N ARG A 428 10.08 18.98 -4.31
CA ARG A 428 9.81 20.39 -4.01
C ARG A 428 8.58 20.53 -3.13
N PRO A 429 8.72 20.52 -1.80
CA PRO A 429 7.61 20.68 -0.87
C PRO A 429 6.81 21.99 -1.06
N GLU A 430 7.47 23.04 -1.54
CA GLU A 430 6.88 24.34 -1.85
C GLU A 430 5.80 24.28 -2.94
N ARG A 431 5.73 23.17 -3.69
CA ARG A 431 4.64 22.88 -4.63
C ARG A 431 3.25 22.88 -3.95
N TRP A 432 3.22 22.61 -2.67
CA TRP A 432 2.02 22.55 -1.85
C TRP A 432 1.68 23.87 -1.17
N GLU A 433 2.48 24.93 -1.37
CA GLU A 433 2.17 26.28 -0.93
C GLU A 433 1.04 26.86 -1.78
N GLY A 434 0.03 27.42 -1.15
CA GLY A 434 -1.14 27.98 -1.83
C GLY A 434 -2.35 27.05 -1.85
N ASN A 435 -3.43 27.51 -2.50
CA ASN A 435 -4.76 26.86 -2.46
C ASN A 435 -4.96 25.77 -3.53
N GLY A 436 -3.92 25.18 -4.08
CA GLY A 436 -4.02 24.09 -5.04
C GLY A 436 -4.71 22.87 -4.42
N ARG A 437 -6.04 22.78 -4.54
CA ARG A 437 -6.78 21.59 -4.14
C ARG A 437 -6.59 20.52 -5.21
N HIS A 438 -5.72 19.55 -4.92
CA HIS A 438 -5.69 18.32 -5.68
C HIS A 438 -6.96 17.51 -5.42
N GLY A 439 -7.46 16.88 -6.46
CA GLY A 439 -8.63 16.01 -6.41
C GLY A 439 -8.26 14.57 -6.68
N TRP A 440 -8.82 14.03 -7.75
CA TRP A 440 -8.56 12.67 -8.19
C TRP A 440 -7.21 12.48 -8.91
N ASP A 441 -6.44 13.52 -9.06
CA ASP A 441 -5.06 13.53 -9.54
C ASP A 441 -4.02 13.23 -8.45
N TYR A 442 -4.42 13.30 -7.15
CA TYR A 442 -3.56 12.99 -6.00
C TYR A 442 -4.23 11.99 -5.07
N LEU A 443 -3.78 10.73 -5.11
CA LEU A 443 -4.42 9.59 -4.44
C LEU A 443 -3.42 8.71 -3.64
N PRO A 444 -2.63 9.26 -2.73
CA PRO A 444 -1.67 8.46 -1.96
C PRO A 444 -2.33 7.45 -1.02
N PHE A 445 -3.58 7.71 -0.63
CA PHE A 445 -4.40 6.86 0.23
C PHE A 445 -5.58 6.22 -0.50
N ASN A 446 -5.48 6.11 -1.85
CA ASN A 446 -6.57 5.66 -2.70
C ASN A 446 -7.79 6.61 -2.62
N GLY A 447 -8.97 6.18 -3.10
CA GLY A 447 -10.18 7.00 -3.12
C GLY A 447 -11.46 6.18 -3.12
N GLY A 448 -12.59 6.87 -3.01
CA GLY A 448 -13.92 6.25 -2.99
C GLY A 448 -14.20 5.43 -1.73
N PRO A 449 -15.16 4.49 -1.78
CA PRO A 449 -15.55 3.68 -0.61
C PRO A 449 -14.40 2.87 0.02
N ARG A 450 -13.36 2.52 -0.76
CA ARG A 450 -12.16 1.79 -0.30
C ARG A 450 -10.97 2.70 0.01
N ILE A 451 -11.22 3.97 0.35
CA ILE A 451 -10.17 4.87 0.85
C ILE A 451 -9.53 4.29 2.11
N CYS A 452 -8.24 4.54 2.33
CA CYS A 452 -7.50 4.05 3.47
C CYS A 452 -8.17 4.44 4.80
N LEU A 453 -8.42 3.45 5.66
CA LEU A 453 -8.99 3.67 7.01
C LEU A 453 -7.95 4.32 7.94
N GLY A 454 -6.69 3.87 7.85
CA GLY A 454 -5.59 4.30 8.70
C GLY A 454 -4.88 5.57 8.22
N GLN A 455 -5.44 6.36 7.29
CA GLN A 455 -4.77 7.54 6.74
C GLN A 455 -4.29 8.51 7.84
N GLN A 456 -5.15 8.81 8.80
CA GLN A 456 -4.80 9.74 9.87
C GLN A 456 -3.76 9.15 10.81
N TYR A 457 -3.87 7.86 11.14
CA TYR A 457 -2.88 7.15 11.96
C TYR A 457 -1.50 7.19 11.30
N ALA A 458 -1.38 6.79 10.04
CA ALA A 458 -0.12 6.79 9.31
C ALA A 458 0.53 8.19 9.22
N LEU A 459 -0.28 9.23 8.97
CA LEU A 459 0.23 10.61 8.94
C LEU A 459 0.65 11.11 10.33
N THR A 460 -0.07 10.72 11.39
CA THR A 460 0.29 11.08 12.77
C THR A 460 1.58 10.39 13.17
N GLU A 461 1.71 9.07 12.94
CA GLU A 461 2.91 8.30 13.25
C GLU A 461 4.14 8.84 12.50
N ALA A 462 3.99 9.10 11.19
CA ALA A 462 5.08 9.66 10.39
C ALA A 462 5.47 11.08 10.84
N SER A 463 4.48 11.94 11.12
CA SER A 463 4.71 13.31 11.59
C SER A 463 5.39 13.32 12.95
N TYR A 464 4.90 12.52 13.88
CA TYR A 464 5.46 12.43 15.24
C TYR A 464 6.90 11.92 15.21
N THR A 465 7.15 10.84 14.48
CA THR A 465 8.51 10.27 14.32
C THR A 465 9.47 11.30 13.73
N LEU A 466 9.04 12.01 12.68
CA LEU A 466 9.86 13.04 12.02
C LEU A 466 10.15 14.21 12.96
N VAL A 467 9.15 14.70 13.71
CA VAL A 467 9.32 15.78 14.68
C VAL A 467 10.32 15.37 15.76
N LYS A 468 10.19 14.19 16.35
CA LYS A 468 11.11 13.69 17.37
C LYS A 468 12.54 13.55 16.87
N LEU A 469 12.72 13.05 15.65
CA LEU A 469 14.06 12.96 15.04
C LEU A 469 14.66 14.35 14.79
N LEU A 470 13.88 15.32 14.30
CA LEU A 470 14.33 16.70 14.08
C LEU A 470 14.65 17.45 15.39
N GLN A 471 14.01 17.09 16.50
CA GLN A 471 14.36 17.62 17.82
C GLN A 471 15.70 17.09 18.35
N HIS A 472 16.03 15.82 18.04
CA HIS A 472 17.24 15.16 18.58
C HIS A 472 18.47 15.31 17.67
N PHE A 473 18.26 15.50 16.36
CA PHE A 473 19.34 15.58 15.39
C PHE A 473 19.29 16.91 14.63
N ASP A 474 20.41 17.58 14.51
CA ASP A 474 20.52 18.87 13.82
C ASP A 474 21.04 18.73 12.39
N THR A 475 21.86 17.71 12.12
CA THR A 475 22.47 17.49 10.83
C THR A 475 22.15 16.11 10.29
N LEU A 476 21.76 16.08 9.02
CA LEU A 476 21.49 14.87 8.25
C LEU A 476 22.38 14.84 7.02
N GLU A 477 23.22 13.82 6.89
CA GLU A 477 24.09 13.59 5.75
C GLU A 477 23.66 12.39 4.93
N ASN A 478 23.71 12.55 3.60
CA ASN A 478 23.54 11.45 2.66
C ASN A 478 24.84 10.64 2.58
N ALA A 479 24.79 9.35 2.93
CA ALA A 479 25.92 8.45 2.84
C ALA A 479 26.04 7.72 1.48
N ASP A 480 25.04 7.89 0.58
CA ASP A 480 25.05 7.35 -0.78
C ASP A 480 25.01 8.50 -1.84
N PRO A 481 26.08 9.31 -1.97
CA PRO A 481 26.06 10.50 -2.82
C PRO A 481 25.94 10.18 -4.31
N THR A 482 26.32 8.99 -4.74
CA THR A 482 26.21 8.52 -6.13
C THR A 482 24.81 8.07 -6.53
N LEU A 483 23.96 7.78 -5.55
CA LEU A 483 22.59 7.33 -5.75
C LEU A 483 21.66 8.55 -5.90
N LEU A 484 21.52 9.05 -7.12
CA LEU A 484 20.71 10.22 -7.44
C LEU A 484 19.19 9.95 -7.41
N ARG A 485 18.77 8.71 -7.65
CA ARG A 485 17.38 8.27 -7.68
C ARG A 485 17.22 7.02 -6.85
N PRO A 486 16.06 6.81 -6.21
CA PRO A 486 15.83 5.58 -5.46
C PRO A 486 15.81 4.37 -6.39
N VAL A 487 16.52 3.30 -6.02
CA VAL A 487 16.28 1.97 -6.60
C VAL A 487 15.12 1.34 -5.85
N ILE A 488 14.01 1.11 -6.55
CA ILE A 488 12.75 0.74 -5.93
C ILE A 488 12.61 -0.77 -5.87
N GLN A 489 12.58 -1.31 -4.66
CA GLN A 489 11.99 -2.61 -4.42
C GLN A 489 10.49 -2.42 -4.27
N SER A 490 9.71 -3.10 -5.04
CA SER A 490 8.27 -3.03 -4.92
C SER A 490 7.70 -4.43 -4.87
N ASN A 491 7.33 -4.83 -3.69
CA ASN A 491 6.55 -6.03 -3.43
C ASN A 491 5.06 -5.69 -3.42
N LEU A 492 4.39 -5.70 -2.28
CA LEU A 492 3.03 -5.14 -2.13
C LEU A 492 3.09 -3.62 -1.94
N THR A 493 4.16 -3.15 -1.32
CA THR A 493 4.48 -1.74 -1.10
C THR A 493 5.86 -1.42 -1.68
N MET A 494 6.15 -0.13 -1.89
CA MET A 494 7.48 0.32 -2.31
C MET A 494 8.42 0.46 -1.12
N SER A 495 9.69 0.12 -1.32
CA SER A 495 10.80 0.40 -0.41
C SER A 495 12.08 0.68 -1.21
N HIS A 496 13.13 1.11 -0.54
CA HIS A 496 14.44 1.33 -1.16
C HIS A 496 15.22 0.01 -1.14
N GLU A 497 15.58 -0.51 -2.31
CA GLU A 497 16.29 -1.81 -2.46
C GLU A 497 17.63 -1.83 -1.73
N THR A 498 18.35 -0.72 -1.73
CA THR A 498 19.68 -0.59 -1.12
C THR A 498 19.64 0.00 0.30
N GLY A 499 18.42 0.12 0.87
CA GLY A 499 18.23 0.88 2.11
C GLY A 499 18.31 2.39 1.91
N VAL A 500 18.33 3.12 3.02
CA VAL A 500 18.52 4.57 3.08
C VAL A 500 19.70 4.84 4.00
N ASN A 501 20.91 4.87 3.43
CA ASN A 501 22.14 5.02 4.16
C ASN A 501 22.41 6.50 4.45
N ILE A 502 22.47 6.84 5.73
CA ILE A 502 22.63 8.22 6.21
C ILE A 502 23.60 8.27 7.41
N ARG A 503 23.96 9.50 7.80
CA ARG A 503 24.53 9.83 9.10
C ARG A 503 23.67 10.91 9.77
N LEU A 504 23.45 10.76 11.05
CA LEU A 504 22.72 11.72 11.88
C LEU A 504 23.62 12.22 12.99
N TYR A 505 23.60 13.52 13.20
CA TYR A 505 24.40 14.19 14.23
C TYR A 505 23.47 14.74 15.31
N ARG A 506 23.79 14.40 16.57
CA ARG A 506 22.95 14.86 17.71
C ARG A 506 23.10 16.37 17.89
N ALA A 507 22.00 17.03 18.21
CA ALA A 507 21.98 18.45 18.51
C ALA A 507 22.87 18.77 19.73
N GLY A 508 23.73 19.80 19.58
CA GLY A 508 24.61 20.25 20.66
C GLY A 508 25.86 19.40 20.90
N THR A 509 26.18 18.43 20.07
CA THR A 509 27.44 17.68 20.10
C THR A 509 28.37 18.15 18.98
N THR A 510 29.04 19.30 19.18
CA THR A 510 30.16 19.74 18.33
C THR A 510 31.41 18.94 18.57
#